data_7789e9c108b29d8dc35279f15abfad4d
#
_entry.id   7789e9c108b29d8dc35279f15abfad4d
#
_cell.length_a   1.000
_cell.length_b   1.000
_cell.length_c   1.000
_cell.angle_alpha   90.00
_cell.angle_beta   90.00
_cell.angle_gamma   90.00
#
_symmetry.space_group_name_H-M   'P 1'
#
loop_
_entity.id
_entity.type
_entity.pdbx_description
1 polymer ?
#
loop_
_entity_poly.entity_id
_entity_poly.type
_entity_poly.pdbx_seq_one_letter_code
_entity_poly.pdbx_strand_id
1 'polypeptide(L)'
;SLSKEETNKIKSEYKGKMIGIHNHPTNILPTGSDFAMAGYRGYKFGIVVTHDGRVYKYSVGNKVFTPGIIDNRVDKYTKPPYDLGVEEAHMKALNEIVKEYGISWEELK
;
A
#
# COMPACT_ATOMS: atom_id res chain seq x y z
N SER A 1 0.70 16.21 2.83
CA SER A 1 1.91 15.44 2.61
C SER A 1 2.95 15.75 3.67
N LEU A 2 3.87 14.82 3.92
CA LEU A 2 4.96 15.04 4.85
C LEU A 2 5.95 16.07 4.29
N SER A 3 6.47 16.92 5.17
CA SER A 3 7.56 17.83 4.80
C SER A 3 8.83 17.02 4.56
N LYS A 4 9.83 17.65 3.92
CA LYS A 4 11.15 17.03 3.72
C LYS A 4 11.79 16.67 5.06
N GLU A 5 11.66 17.54 6.05
CA GLU A 5 12.21 17.30 7.39
C GLU A 5 11.56 16.11 8.08
N GLU A 6 10.23 16.01 7.99
CA GLU A 6 9.49 14.87 8.55
C GLU A 6 9.89 13.57 7.88
N THR A 7 10.01 13.59 6.55
CA THR A 7 10.46 12.42 5.79
C THR A 7 11.86 11.99 6.20
N ASN A 8 12.78 12.95 6.33
CA ASN A 8 14.16 12.67 6.76
C ASN A 8 14.20 12.13 8.19
N LYS A 9 13.35 12.63 9.06
CA LYS A 9 13.25 12.15 10.44
C LYS A 9 12.81 10.68 10.48
N ILE A 10 11.80 10.32 9.69
CA ILE A 10 11.32 8.95 9.59
C ILE A 10 12.45 8.05 9.07
N LYS A 11 13.13 8.45 7.99
CA LYS A 11 14.25 7.68 7.43
C LYS A 11 15.37 7.49 8.45
N SER A 12 15.68 8.53 9.22
CA SER A 12 16.73 8.48 10.23
C SER A 12 16.34 7.55 11.38
N GLU A 13 15.10 7.65 11.85
CA GLU A 13 14.58 6.82 12.94
C GLU A 13 14.63 5.33 12.60
N TYR A 14 14.36 4.99 11.34
CA TYR A 14 14.35 3.60 10.86
C TYR A 14 15.62 3.22 10.10
N LYS A 15 16.68 3.98 10.25
CA LYS A 15 17.97 3.68 9.62
C LYS A 15 18.43 2.27 10.01
N GLY A 16 18.82 1.48 9.02
CA GLY A 16 19.20 0.08 9.23
C GLY A 16 18.06 -0.91 9.27
N LYS A 17 16.82 -0.42 9.26
CA LYS A 17 15.62 -1.24 9.11
C LYS A 17 15.08 -0.94 7.71
N MET A 18 15.06 -1.91 6.83
CA MET A 18 14.62 -1.66 5.46
C MET A 18 13.13 -1.30 5.44
N ILE A 19 12.83 -0.05 5.15
CA ILE A 19 11.47 0.44 4.97
C ILE A 19 11.37 1.18 3.63
N GLY A 20 10.21 1.10 3.01
CA GLY A 20 9.91 1.90 1.82
C GLY A 20 9.06 3.10 2.19
N ILE A 21 9.40 4.26 1.65
CA ILE A 21 8.60 5.47 1.84
C ILE A 21 8.39 6.12 0.49
N HIS A 22 7.12 6.31 0.12
CA HIS A 22 6.81 7.05 -1.09
C HIS A 22 5.56 7.90 -0.98
N ASN A 23 5.51 8.92 -1.85
CA ASN A 23 4.34 9.78 -1.98
C ASN A 23 3.51 9.30 -3.16
N HIS A 24 2.21 9.22 -2.96
CA HIS A 24 1.29 9.02 -4.06
C HIS A 24 0.78 10.39 -4.51
N PRO A 25 0.90 10.73 -5.80
CA PRO A 25 0.45 12.03 -6.31
C PRO A 25 -1.07 12.18 -6.32
N THR A 26 -1.78 11.08 -6.08
CA THR A 26 -3.23 11.04 -5.96
C THR A 26 -3.61 10.45 -4.60
N ASN A 27 -4.90 10.43 -4.27
CA ASN A 27 -5.38 9.89 -3.00
C ASN A 27 -5.59 8.37 -3.12
N ILE A 28 -4.54 7.66 -3.46
CA ILE A 28 -4.60 6.22 -3.71
C ILE A 28 -4.05 5.44 -2.50
N LEU A 29 -4.77 4.41 -2.10
CA LEU A 29 -4.36 3.44 -1.08
C LEU A 29 -3.09 2.70 -1.54
N PRO A 30 -2.39 1.97 -0.64
CA PRO A 30 -1.26 1.15 -1.06
C PRO A 30 -1.63 0.24 -2.23
N THR A 31 -0.78 0.21 -3.23
CA THR A 31 -1.01 -0.50 -4.49
C THR A 31 -0.30 -1.85 -4.55
N GLY A 32 -0.65 -2.65 -5.55
CA GLY A 32 0.04 -3.90 -5.80
C GLY A 32 1.54 -3.73 -5.99
N SER A 33 1.95 -2.64 -6.64
CA SER A 33 3.37 -2.31 -6.82
C SER A 33 4.07 -2.04 -5.49
N ASP A 34 3.39 -1.36 -4.57
CA ASP A 34 3.94 -1.09 -3.24
C ASP A 34 4.23 -2.40 -2.49
N PHE A 35 3.26 -3.32 -2.45
CA PHE A 35 3.41 -4.60 -1.78
C PHE A 35 4.47 -5.48 -2.46
N ALA A 36 4.48 -5.53 -3.79
CA ALA A 36 5.45 -6.31 -4.54
C ALA A 36 6.88 -5.82 -4.27
N MET A 37 7.07 -4.50 -4.25
CA MET A 37 8.38 -3.91 -3.98
C MET A 37 8.84 -4.19 -2.54
N ALA A 38 7.92 -4.12 -1.58
CA ALA A 38 8.22 -4.44 -0.18
C ALA A 38 8.71 -5.89 -0.04
N GLY A 39 8.04 -6.83 -0.71
CA GLY A 39 8.44 -8.24 -0.72
C GLY A 39 9.78 -8.44 -1.40
N TYR A 40 9.99 -7.86 -2.58
CA TYR A 40 11.22 -8.00 -3.34
C TYR A 40 12.43 -7.43 -2.60
N ARG A 41 12.28 -6.27 -1.96
CA ARG A 41 13.37 -5.60 -1.25
C ARG A 41 13.51 -6.02 0.21
N GLY A 42 12.63 -6.87 0.70
CA GLY A 42 12.67 -7.33 2.08
C GLY A 42 12.39 -6.24 3.10
N TYR A 43 11.53 -5.28 2.76
CA TYR A 43 11.17 -4.23 3.71
C TYR A 43 10.41 -4.79 4.90
N LYS A 44 10.71 -4.30 6.09
CA LYS A 44 9.90 -4.61 7.28
C LYS A 44 8.46 -4.11 7.08
N PHE A 45 8.34 -2.91 6.56
CA PHE A 45 7.06 -2.31 6.19
C PHE A 45 7.32 -1.15 5.23
N GLY A 46 6.27 -0.68 4.59
CA GLY A 46 6.32 0.51 3.77
C GLY A 46 5.38 1.58 4.30
N ILE A 47 5.67 2.82 3.92
CA ILE A 47 4.83 3.97 4.24
C ILE A 47 4.42 4.64 2.92
N VAL A 48 3.14 4.89 2.77
CA VAL A 48 2.59 5.67 1.65
C VAL A 48 1.95 6.92 2.22
N VAL A 49 2.27 8.06 1.63
CA VAL A 49 1.64 9.34 1.98
C VAL A 49 0.84 9.78 0.76
N THR A 50 -0.46 9.98 0.94
CA THR A 50 -1.33 10.43 -0.14
C THR A 50 -1.25 11.94 -0.31
N HIS A 51 -1.77 12.44 -1.44
CA HIS A 51 -1.76 13.87 -1.74
C HIS A 51 -2.52 14.69 -0.69
N ASP A 52 -3.59 14.13 -0.12
CA ASP A 52 -4.39 14.81 0.91
C ASP A 52 -3.83 14.63 2.34
N GLY A 53 -2.65 14.04 2.47
CA GLY A 53 -1.96 13.92 3.77
C GLY A 53 -2.31 12.68 4.58
N ARG A 54 -3.06 11.74 4.02
CA ARG A 54 -3.27 10.46 4.68
C ARG A 54 -1.98 9.63 4.63
N VAL A 55 -1.72 8.88 5.69
CA VAL A 55 -0.52 8.06 5.80
C VAL A 55 -0.93 6.60 6.02
N TYR A 56 -0.42 5.72 5.20
CA TYR A 56 -0.68 4.29 5.31
C TYR A 56 0.60 3.53 5.56
N LYS A 57 0.54 2.58 6.49
CA LYS A 57 1.60 1.61 6.73
C LYS A 57 1.16 0.27 6.16
N TYR A 58 2.05 -0.40 5.44
CA TYR A 58 1.74 -1.70 4.84
C TYR A 58 2.93 -2.65 4.98
N SER A 59 2.64 -3.94 4.97
CA SER A 59 3.68 -4.97 5.01
C SER A 59 3.22 -6.22 4.25
N VAL A 60 4.18 -7.06 3.86
CA VAL A 60 3.90 -8.33 3.20
C VAL A 60 4.26 -9.50 4.12
N GLY A 61 3.62 -10.64 3.88
CA GLY A 61 3.95 -11.88 4.58
C GLY A 61 4.92 -12.74 3.76
N ASN A 62 4.86 -14.05 3.98
CA ASN A 62 5.78 -14.99 3.36
C ASN A 62 5.38 -15.43 1.94
N LYS A 63 4.15 -15.15 1.52
CA LYS A 63 3.69 -15.53 0.19
C LYS A 63 4.19 -14.54 -0.85
N VAL A 64 4.55 -15.07 -2.02
CA VAL A 64 4.95 -14.23 -3.16
C VAL A 64 3.76 -13.39 -3.60
N PHE A 65 4.00 -12.11 -3.79
CA PHE A 65 2.99 -11.15 -4.19
C PHE A 65 3.39 -10.48 -5.49
N THR A 66 2.49 -10.46 -6.46
CA THR A 66 2.72 -9.78 -7.74
C THR A 66 1.81 -8.56 -7.87
N PRO A 67 2.25 -7.50 -8.57
CA PRO A 67 1.46 -6.27 -8.68
C PRO A 67 0.06 -6.48 -9.26
N GLY A 68 -0.09 -7.39 -10.21
CA GLY A 68 -1.36 -7.61 -10.89
C GLY A 68 -2.47 -8.16 -10.02
N ILE A 69 -2.16 -8.73 -8.87
CA ILE A 69 -3.16 -9.35 -8.00
C ILE A 69 -4.21 -8.33 -7.54
N ILE A 70 -3.77 -7.15 -7.07
CA ILE A 70 -4.69 -6.10 -6.64
C ILE A 70 -5.35 -5.45 -7.85
N ASP A 71 -4.57 -5.11 -8.86
CA ASP A 71 -5.07 -4.39 -10.04
C ASP A 71 -6.18 -5.16 -10.75
N ASN A 72 -6.02 -6.49 -10.88
CA ASN A 72 -7.04 -7.33 -11.51
C ASN A 72 -8.35 -7.35 -10.71
N ARG A 73 -8.26 -7.34 -9.39
CA ARG A 73 -9.45 -7.31 -8.53
C ARG A 73 -10.12 -5.96 -8.55
N VAL A 74 -9.36 -4.88 -8.53
CA VAL A 74 -9.93 -3.52 -8.65
C VAL A 74 -10.68 -3.41 -9.97
N ASP A 75 -10.08 -3.87 -11.07
CA ASP A 75 -10.71 -3.86 -12.37
C ASP A 75 -12.03 -4.65 -12.37
N LYS A 76 -12.00 -5.84 -11.78
CA LYS A 76 -13.20 -6.69 -11.65
C LYS A 76 -14.33 -5.97 -10.91
N TYR A 77 -14.02 -5.33 -9.79
CA TYR A 77 -15.04 -4.73 -8.94
C TYR A 77 -15.55 -3.37 -9.43
N THR A 78 -14.85 -2.73 -10.36
CA THR A 78 -15.35 -1.50 -11.00
C THR A 78 -16.31 -1.80 -12.15
N LYS A 79 -16.44 -3.06 -12.56
CA LYS A 79 -17.30 -3.50 -13.67
C LYS A 79 -18.57 -4.19 -13.19
N PRO A 80 -19.60 -4.32 -14.06
CA PRO A 80 -20.79 -5.10 -13.72
C PRO A 80 -20.46 -6.54 -13.33
N PRO A 81 -21.21 -7.15 -12.38
CA PRO A 81 -22.38 -6.60 -11.69
C PRO A 81 -22.04 -5.73 -10.46
N TYR A 82 -20.77 -5.55 -10.15
CA TYR A 82 -20.35 -4.85 -8.94
C TYR A 82 -20.47 -3.33 -9.05
N ASP A 83 -19.98 -2.77 -10.13
CA ASP A 83 -20.06 -1.32 -10.43
C ASP A 83 -19.61 -0.41 -9.27
N LEU A 84 -18.59 -0.82 -8.52
CA LEU A 84 -18.07 -0.03 -7.41
C LEU A 84 -17.21 1.13 -7.92
N GLY A 85 -17.13 2.20 -7.13
CA GLY A 85 -16.14 3.25 -7.37
C GLY A 85 -14.73 2.70 -7.20
N VAL A 86 -13.73 3.38 -7.78
CA VAL A 86 -12.34 2.90 -7.74
C VAL A 86 -11.84 2.73 -6.30
N GLU A 87 -12.11 3.71 -5.43
CA GLU A 87 -11.66 3.61 -4.03
C GLU A 87 -12.31 2.45 -3.29
N GLU A 88 -13.62 2.25 -3.46
CA GLU A 88 -14.32 1.12 -2.85
C GLU A 88 -13.82 -0.21 -3.38
N ALA A 89 -13.61 -0.31 -4.70
CA ALA A 89 -13.08 -1.51 -5.33
C ALA A 89 -11.68 -1.83 -4.79
N HIS A 90 -10.83 -0.82 -4.63
CA HIS A 90 -9.48 -0.97 -4.11
C HIS A 90 -9.51 -1.45 -2.65
N MET A 91 -10.36 -0.84 -1.83
CA MET A 91 -10.54 -1.24 -0.43
C MET A 91 -10.99 -2.70 -0.30
N LYS A 92 -11.97 -3.09 -1.12
CA LYS A 92 -12.47 -4.46 -1.15
C LYS A 92 -11.36 -5.44 -1.55
N ALA A 93 -10.59 -5.11 -2.59
CA ALA A 93 -9.48 -5.93 -3.05
C ALA A 93 -8.42 -6.10 -1.95
N LEU A 94 -8.02 -5.02 -1.31
CA LEU A 94 -7.04 -5.07 -0.22
C LEU A 94 -7.50 -5.94 0.94
N ASN A 95 -8.76 -5.82 1.35
CA ASN A 95 -9.28 -6.61 2.47
C ASN A 95 -9.33 -8.11 2.17
N GLU A 96 -9.60 -8.48 0.92
CA GLU A 96 -9.55 -9.87 0.51
C GLU A 96 -8.11 -10.41 0.51
N ILE A 97 -7.19 -9.62 0.01
CA ILE A 97 -5.78 -10.01 -0.14
C ILE A 97 -5.10 -10.12 1.22
N VAL A 98 -5.48 -9.31 2.20
CA VAL A 98 -4.99 -9.46 3.58
C VAL A 98 -5.17 -10.90 4.06
N LYS A 99 -6.33 -11.49 3.81
CA LYS A 99 -6.63 -12.86 4.23
C LYS A 99 -5.90 -13.91 3.39
N GLU A 100 -5.79 -13.67 2.09
CA GLU A 100 -5.25 -14.67 1.15
C GLU A 100 -3.73 -14.70 1.11
N TYR A 101 -3.07 -13.56 1.29
CA TYR A 101 -1.61 -13.42 1.12
C TYR A 101 -0.86 -13.05 2.39
N GLY A 102 -1.57 -12.84 3.50
CA GLY A 102 -0.92 -12.48 4.75
C GLY A 102 -0.28 -11.10 4.74
N ILE A 103 -0.74 -10.21 3.87
CA ILE A 103 -0.30 -8.81 3.90
C ILE A 103 -1.06 -8.05 4.98
N SER A 104 -0.57 -6.89 5.34
CA SER A 104 -1.27 -6.01 6.26
C SER A 104 -1.16 -4.56 5.78
N TRP A 105 -2.14 -3.77 6.15
CA TRP A 105 -2.11 -2.33 5.91
C TRP A 105 -3.01 -1.62 6.90
N GLU A 106 -2.67 -0.39 7.22
CA GLU A 106 -3.47 0.43 8.14
C GLU A 106 -3.24 1.90 7.85
N GLU A 107 -4.24 2.72 8.15
CA GLU A 107 -4.09 4.17 8.12
C GLU A 107 -3.54 4.62 9.47
N LEU A 108 -2.47 5.41 9.44
CA LEU A 108 -1.88 6.00 10.65
C LEU A 108 -2.53 7.35 10.90
N LYS A 109 -3.10 7.51 12.06
CA LYS A 109 -3.80 8.74 12.45
C LYS A 109 -3.06 9.50 13.54
#